data_e5a8aca291938b4c9f62099702b3d4c0
#
_entry.id   e5a8aca291938b4c9f62099702b3d4c0
#
_cell.length_a   1.000
_cell.length_b   1.000
_cell.length_c   1.000
_cell.angle_alpha   90.00
_cell.angle_beta   90.00
_cell.angle_gamma   90.00
#
_symmetry.space_group_name_H-M   'P 1'
#
loop_
_entity.id
_entity.type
_entity.pdbx_description
1 polymer ?
#
loop_
_entity_poly.entity_id
_entity_poly.type
_entity_poly.pdbx_seq_one_letter_code
_entity_poly.pdbx_strand_id
1 'polypeptide(L)'
;MTDLTRSAVAQMIDHTLLKTDATPEQVLALADEARELGTYSICVSPNMLATPDLRERLGEVKLATVCGFPSGKHTAAMKASEARESVALGADEVDMVIDVGLLRAGDDQALAHEISAVKAEVPSPKVLKVIIEAASLSDDEVERACRAAEAAGADFVKTSTGFHGDGGASLHAVELMAATVGGRLGVKASGGIRDWATATAMVEAGATRLGVSASRAILDGAEA
;
A
#
# COMPACT_ATOMS: atom_id res chain seq x y z
N MET A 1 -8.51 5.95 -24.30
CA MET A 1 -7.73 5.15 -23.34
C MET A 1 -6.28 5.39 -23.70
N THR A 2 -5.49 5.92 -22.76
CA THR A 2 -4.03 6.05 -22.95
C THR A 2 -3.46 4.64 -22.89
N ASP A 3 -2.78 4.19 -23.95
CA ASP A 3 -2.11 2.87 -23.92
C ASP A 3 -1.15 2.83 -22.75
N LEU A 4 -1.41 1.93 -21.78
CA LEU A 4 -0.56 1.72 -20.62
C LEU A 4 0.75 1.07 -21.09
N THR A 5 1.82 1.83 -21.10
CA THR A 5 3.14 1.28 -21.42
C THR A 5 3.73 0.53 -20.23
N ARG A 6 4.65 -0.43 -20.51
CA ARG A 6 5.42 -1.16 -19.50
C ARG A 6 6.06 -0.20 -18.48
N SER A 7 6.69 0.88 -18.95
CA SER A 7 7.32 1.88 -18.08
C SER A 7 6.32 2.63 -17.21
N ALA A 8 5.15 3.00 -17.75
CA ALA A 8 4.11 3.68 -16.99
C ALA A 8 3.57 2.79 -15.86
N VAL A 9 3.35 1.50 -16.14
CA VAL A 9 2.89 0.54 -15.11
C VAL A 9 4.00 0.27 -14.09
N ALA A 10 5.27 0.15 -14.50
CA ALA A 10 6.41 -0.02 -13.58
C ALA A 10 6.46 1.12 -12.55
N GLN A 11 6.23 2.38 -12.98
CA GLN A 11 6.18 3.55 -12.10
C GLN A 11 4.91 3.62 -11.22
N MET A 12 3.99 2.68 -11.35
CA MET A 12 2.86 2.49 -10.41
C MET A 12 3.09 1.33 -9.43
N ILE A 13 4.20 0.60 -9.52
CA ILE A 13 4.44 -0.59 -8.70
C ILE A 13 5.21 -0.26 -7.42
N ASP A 14 4.65 -0.71 -6.28
CA ASP A 14 5.39 -0.97 -5.05
C ASP A 14 5.79 -2.45 -5.05
N HIS A 15 7.04 -2.75 -5.40
CA HIS A 15 7.60 -4.11 -5.44
C HIS A 15 7.73 -4.66 -4.02
N THR A 16 6.96 -5.69 -3.67
CA THR A 16 6.62 -5.99 -2.28
C THR A 16 7.21 -7.32 -1.79
N LEU A 17 7.86 -7.29 -0.63
CA LEU A 17 8.32 -8.45 0.12
C LEU A 17 7.95 -8.30 1.62
N LEU A 18 6.83 -8.92 2.01
CA LEU A 18 6.29 -8.87 3.38
C LEU A 18 6.16 -10.26 4.01
N LYS A 19 6.81 -11.29 3.43
CA LYS A 19 6.82 -12.63 4.01
C LYS A 19 7.45 -12.60 5.41
N THR A 20 6.89 -13.39 6.32
CA THR A 20 7.32 -13.45 7.72
C THR A 20 8.73 -14.05 7.91
N ASP A 21 9.22 -14.76 6.91
CA ASP A 21 10.55 -15.38 6.82
C ASP A 21 11.52 -14.65 5.89
N ALA A 22 11.17 -13.41 5.47
CA ALA A 22 12.04 -12.59 4.62
C ALA A 22 13.38 -12.30 5.31
N THR A 23 14.49 -12.38 4.56
CA THR A 23 15.84 -12.11 5.07
C THR A 23 16.40 -10.79 4.51
N PRO A 24 17.40 -10.17 5.16
CA PRO A 24 18.06 -8.99 4.63
C PRO A 24 18.61 -9.17 3.21
N GLU A 25 19.16 -10.35 2.89
CA GLU A 25 19.69 -10.65 1.55
C GLU A 25 18.58 -10.63 0.49
N GLN A 26 17.37 -11.13 0.84
CA GLN A 26 16.21 -11.09 -0.05
C GLN A 26 15.72 -9.64 -0.25
N VAL A 27 15.80 -8.80 0.77
CA VAL A 27 15.45 -7.37 0.67
C VAL A 27 16.46 -6.62 -0.22
N LEU A 28 17.74 -6.93 -0.13
CA LEU A 28 18.75 -6.35 -1.03
C LEU A 28 18.56 -6.80 -2.49
N ALA A 29 18.22 -8.08 -2.71
CA ALA A 29 17.87 -8.59 -4.03
C ALA A 29 16.60 -7.92 -4.60
N LEU A 30 15.58 -7.68 -3.75
CA LEU A 30 14.37 -6.93 -4.12
C LEU A 30 14.70 -5.51 -4.57
N ALA A 31 15.62 -4.82 -3.88
CA ALA A 31 16.06 -3.47 -4.23
C ALA A 31 16.76 -3.43 -5.61
N ASP A 32 17.66 -4.41 -5.86
CA ASP A 32 18.33 -4.54 -7.15
C ASP A 32 17.32 -4.83 -8.28
N GLU A 33 16.36 -5.73 -8.07
CA GLU A 33 15.30 -6.03 -9.02
C GLU A 33 14.37 -4.83 -9.27
N ALA A 34 14.03 -4.07 -8.23
CA ALA A 34 13.22 -2.87 -8.35
C ALA A 34 13.87 -1.82 -9.27
N ARG A 35 15.19 -1.63 -9.14
CA ARG A 35 15.96 -0.73 -10.03
C ARG A 35 16.01 -1.23 -11.47
N GLU A 36 16.24 -2.53 -11.67
CA GLU A 36 16.26 -3.14 -13.00
C GLU A 36 14.92 -3.00 -13.71
N LEU A 37 13.82 -3.24 -13.01
CA LEU A 37 12.46 -3.16 -13.53
C LEU A 37 11.95 -1.72 -13.67
N GLY A 38 12.58 -0.77 -12.99
CA GLY A 38 12.14 0.62 -12.93
C GLY A 38 10.86 0.80 -12.12
N THR A 39 10.66 0.04 -11.04
CA THR A 39 9.48 0.20 -10.18
C THR A 39 9.58 1.47 -9.34
N TYR A 40 8.44 2.02 -8.95
CA TYR A 40 8.36 3.26 -8.17
C TYR A 40 8.98 3.11 -6.78
N SER A 41 8.63 2.03 -6.08
CA SER A 41 9.11 1.75 -4.73
C SER A 41 9.34 0.26 -4.50
N ILE A 42 10.05 -0.06 -3.39
CA ILE A 42 9.89 -1.35 -2.71
C ILE A 42 9.01 -1.18 -1.47
N CYS A 43 8.35 -2.27 -1.05
CA CYS A 43 7.59 -2.30 0.20
C CYS A 43 8.04 -3.50 1.05
N VAL A 44 8.58 -3.22 2.25
CA VAL A 44 9.16 -4.22 3.15
C VAL A 44 8.64 -4.05 4.57
N SER A 45 8.85 -5.06 5.44
CA SER A 45 8.50 -4.98 6.85
C SER A 45 9.36 -3.92 7.58
N PRO A 46 8.87 -3.27 8.67
CA PRO A 46 9.57 -2.19 9.36
C PRO A 46 10.98 -2.55 9.84
N ASN A 47 11.17 -3.77 10.34
CA ASN A 47 12.48 -4.26 10.81
C ASN A 47 13.53 -4.37 9.68
N MET A 48 13.11 -4.39 8.40
CA MET A 48 13.99 -4.46 7.24
C MET A 48 14.49 -3.09 6.78
N LEU A 49 13.92 -1.99 7.27
CA LEU A 49 14.34 -0.63 6.90
C LEU A 49 15.81 -0.35 7.28
N ALA A 50 16.28 -0.97 8.36
CA ALA A 50 17.66 -0.85 8.85
C ALA A 50 18.65 -1.84 8.20
N THR A 51 18.24 -2.55 7.13
CA THR A 51 19.14 -3.45 6.40
C THR A 51 20.33 -2.65 5.86
N PRO A 52 21.58 -3.04 6.18
CA PRO A 52 22.78 -2.37 5.68
C PRO A 52 22.77 -2.27 4.15
N ASP A 53 23.26 -1.17 3.61
CA ASP A 53 23.38 -0.87 2.18
C ASP A 53 22.05 -0.74 1.41
N LEU A 54 20.89 -0.94 2.08
CA LEU A 54 19.60 -0.90 1.40
C LEU A 54 19.36 0.43 0.69
N ARG A 55 19.61 1.55 1.38
CA ARG A 55 19.37 2.89 0.81
C ARG A 55 20.27 3.19 -0.40
N GLU A 56 21.52 2.75 -0.35
CA GLU A 56 22.46 2.88 -1.47
C GLU A 56 22.01 2.05 -2.67
N ARG A 57 21.55 0.80 -2.43
CA ARG A 57 21.06 -0.08 -3.49
C ARG A 57 19.77 0.43 -4.15
N LEU A 58 18.89 1.08 -3.39
CA LEU A 58 17.65 1.64 -3.94
C LEU A 58 17.90 2.76 -4.96
N GLY A 59 18.94 3.59 -4.77
CA GLY A 59 19.13 4.80 -5.60
C GLY A 59 17.90 5.71 -5.53
N GLU A 60 17.21 5.91 -6.66
CA GLU A 60 16.00 6.75 -6.76
C GLU A 60 14.70 6.03 -6.38
N VAL A 61 14.72 4.70 -6.26
CA VAL A 61 13.54 3.90 -5.88
C VAL A 61 13.13 4.26 -4.45
N LYS A 62 11.83 4.52 -4.24
CA LYS A 62 11.29 4.89 -2.94
C LYS A 62 11.23 3.69 -2.00
N LEU A 63 11.30 3.96 -0.70
CA LEU A 63 11.22 2.96 0.36
C LEU A 63 9.89 3.07 1.08
N ALA A 64 9.00 2.11 0.85
CA ALA A 64 7.74 1.97 1.56
C ALA A 64 7.83 0.87 2.62
N THR A 65 7.03 1.02 3.67
CA THR A 65 6.86 0.02 4.72
C THR A 65 5.41 -0.06 5.16
N VAL A 66 5.14 -0.92 6.15
CA VAL A 66 3.80 -1.14 6.71
C VAL A 66 3.75 -0.76 8.19
N CYS A 67 2.54 -0.55 8.73
CA CYS A 67 2.33 -0.20 10.13
C CYS A 67 1.02 -0.80 10.64
N GLY A 68 1.03 -1.32 11.87
CA GLY A 68 -0.08 -2.08 12.43
C GLY A 68 -0.40 -3.38 11.66
N PHE A 69 0.55 -3.89 10.94
CA PHE A 69 0.37 -4.91 9.91
C PHE A 69 0.61 -6.34 10.46
N PRO A 70 -0.13 -7.39 9.98
CA PRO A 70 -1.25 -7.26 9.04
C PRO A 70 -2.62 -7.08 9.73
N SER A 71 -2.73 -7.24 11.05
CA SER A 71 -4.00 -7.40 11.75
C SER A 71 -4.80 -6.11 11.95
N GLY A 72 -4.16 -4.95 11.94
CA GLY A 72 -4.78 -3.67 12.29
C GLY A 72 -5.16 -3.51 13.76
N LYS A 73 -4.87 -4.49 14.63
CA LYS A 73 -5.35 -4.55 16.03
C LYS A 73 -4.43 -3.91 17.07
N HIS A 74 -3.40 -3.20 16.63
CA HIS A 74 -2.59 -2.36 17.51
C HIS A 74 -3.34 -1.08 17.89
N THR A 75 -3.06 -0.53 19.08
CA THR A 75 -3.64 0.77 19.45
C THR A 75 -3.14 1.89 18.53
N ALA A 76 -3.90 2.98 18.40
CA ALA A 76 -3.52 4.16 17.63
C ALA A 76 -2.12 4.68 17.99
N ALA A 77 -1.81 4.72 19.31
CA ALA A 77 -0.51 5.15 19.81
C ALA A 77 0.65 4.24 19.38
N MET A 78 0.42 2.91 19.33
CA MET A 78 1.44 1.95 18.87
C MET A 78 1.66 2.07 17.36
N LYS A 79 0.59 2.20 16.56
CA LYS A 79 0.71 2.43 15.12
C LYS A 79 1.45 3.75 14.83
N ALA A 80 1.11 4.82 15.53
CA ALA A 80 1.80 6.10 15.40
C ALA A 80 3.29 5.99 15.77
N SER A 81 3.62 5.26 16.84
CA SER A 81 5.02 5.03 17.22
C SER A 81 5.80 4.23 16.17
N GLU A 82 5.19 3.19 15.60
CA GLU A 82 5.78 2.38 14.53
C GLU A 82 6.00 3.22 13.25
N ALA A 83 5.04 4.06 12.88
CA ALA A 83 5.17 4.97 11.75
C ALA A 83 6.29 5.99 11.96
N ARG A 84 6.38 6.60 13.15
CA ARG A 84 7.47 7.54 13.51
C ARG A 84 8.83 6.88 13.41
N GLU A 85 9.01 5.69 13.95
CA GLU A 85 10.25 4.93 13.85
C GLU A 85 10.60 4.60 12.40
N SER A 86 9.62 4.15 11.61
CA SER A 86 9.79 3.86 10.19
C SER A 86 10.24 5.09 9.40
N VAL A 87 9.65 6.25 9.66
CA VAL A 87 10.04 7.53 9.07
C VAL A 87 11.47 7.93 9.47
N ALA A 88 11.83 7.73 10.73
CA ALA A 88 13.19 8.01 11.23
C ALA A 88 14.24 7.07 10.61
N LEU A 89 13.87 5.81 10.30
CA LEU A 89 14.71 4.84 9.59
C LEU A 89 14.75 5.08 8.06
N GLY A 90 14.08 6.13 7.58
CA GLY A 90 14.19 6.58 6.18
C GLY A 90 13.07 6.09 5.26
N ALA A 91 11.96 5.57 5.77
CA ALA A 91 10.81 5.29 4.93
C ALA A 91 10.30 6.56 4.24
N ASP A 92 9.98 6.46 2.95
CA ASP A 92 9.35 7.53 2.18
C ASP A 92 7.82 7.41 2.27
N GLU A 93 7.30 6.20 2.42
CA GLU A 93 5.88 5.90 2.45
C GLU A 93 5.56 4.86 3.54
N VAL A 94 4.40 4.99 4.18
CA VAL A 94 3.92 4.06 5.21
C VAL A 94 2.49 3.61 4.87
N ASP A 95 2.28 2.29 4.82
CA ASP A 95 0.97 1.67 4.57
C ASP A 95 0.41 1.16 5.91
N MET A 96 -0.49 1.89 6.56
CA MET A 96 -1.12 1.48 7.82
C MET A 96 -2.34 0.60 7.61
N VAL A 97 -2.58 -0.37 8.49
CA VAL A 97 -3.82 -1.15 8.53
C VAL A 97 -4.78 -0.54 9.54
N ILE A 98 -6.04 -0.32 9.14
CA ILE A 98 -7.10 0.16 10.04
C ILE A 98 -7.52 -0.92 11.05
N ASP A 99 -8.14 -0.51 12.16
CA ASP A 99 -8.96 -1.42 12.98
C ASP A 99 -10.33 -1.63 12.31
N VAL A 100 -10.45 -2.72 11.54
CA VAL A 100 -11.71 -3.12 10.89
C VAL A 100 -12.86 -3.28 11.90
N GLY A 101 -12.54 -3.63 13.16
CA GLY A 101 -13.55 -3.74 14.21
C GLY A 101 -14.20 -2.42 14.58
N LEU A 102 -13.45 -1.31 14.60
CA LEU A 102 -14.01 0.04 14.81
C LEU A 102 -14.99 0.41 13.68
N LEU A 103 -14.57 0.17 12.44
CA LEU A 103 -15.41 0.43 11.27
C LEU A 103 -16.73 -0.35 11.33
N ARG A 104 -16.67 -1.67 11.60
CA ARG A 104 -17.84 -2.54 11.74
C ARG A 104 -18.75 -2.16 12.91
N ALA A 105 -18.19 -1.63 13.99
CA ALA A 105 -18.94 -1.10 15.11
C ALA A 105 -19.63 0.25 14.81
N GLY A 106 -19.35 0.85 13.66
CA GLY A 106 -19.89 2.17 13.29
C GLY A 106 -19.17 3.34 13.96
N ASP A 107 -18.00 3.11 14.55
CA ASP A 107 -17.22 4.16 15.22
C ASP A 107 -16.22 4.82 14.24
N ASP A 108 -16.78 5.51 13.24
CA ASP A 108 -15.98 6.19 12.22
C ASP A 108 -15.13 7.32 12.81
N GLN A 109 -15.54 7.89 13.94
CA GLN A 109 -14.77 8.94 14.62
C GLN A 109 -13.50 8.36 15.25
N ALA A 110 -13.59 7.22 15.94
CA ALA A 110 -12.41 6.54 16.49
C ALA A 110 -11.48 6.07 15.37
N LEU A 111 -12.05 5.58 14.26
CA LEU A 111 -11.27 5.20 13.07
C LEU A 111 -10.51 6.39 12.48
N ALA A 112 -11.16 7.53 12.27
CA ALA A 112 -10.51 8.73 11.76
C ALA A 112 -9.44 9.25 12.74
N HIS A 113 -9.68 9.16 14.04
CA HIS A 113 -8.69 9.52 15.06
C HIS A 113 -7.44 8.60 15.00
N GLU A 114 -7.64 7.29 14.83
CA GLU A 114 -6.53 6.34 14.66
C GLU A 114 -5.66 6.71 13.44
N ILE A 115 -6.30 6.95 12.29
CA ILE A 115 -5.59 7.31 11.05
C ILE A 115 -4.85 8.65 11.20
N SER A 116 -5.50 9.65 11.79
CA SER A 116 -4.90 10.98 11.99
C SER A 116 -3.71 10.94 12.96
N ALA A 117 -3.75 10.09 13.98
CA ALA A 117 -2.60 9.90 14.87
C ALA A 117 -1.38 9.34 14.13
N VAL A 118 -1.59 8.41 13.18
CA VAL A 118 -0.51 7.89 12.33
C VAL A 118 -0.06 8.94 11.31
N LYS A 119 -1.02 9.68 10.69
CA LYS A 119 -0.68 10.73 9.72
C LYS A 119 0.19 11.84 10.32
N ALA A 120 0.00 12.18 11.57
CA ALA A 120 0.83 13.16 12.26
C ALA A 120 2.32 12.77 12.31
N GLU A 121 2.63 11.47 12.27
CA GLU A 121 4.00 10.93 12.25
C GLU A 121 4.54 10.70 10.84
N VAL A 122 3.71 10.91 9.81
CA VAL A 122 4.07 10.79 8.39
C VAL A 122 3.83 12.14 7.68
N PRO A 123 4.63 13.19 8.02
CA PRO A 123 4.44 14.53 7.46
C PRO A 123 4.87 14.59 5.99
N SER A 124 4.24 15.49 5.22
CA SER A 124 4.69 15.79 3.85
C SER A 124 6.19 16.12 3.81
N PRO A 125 6.93 15.67 2.80
CA PRO A 125 6.49 15.01 1.56
C PRO A 125 6.32 13.47 1.65
N LYS A 126 6.34 12.91 2.84
CA LYS A 126 6.12 11.46 3.03
C LYS A 126 4.64 11.10 2.87
N VAL A 127 4.37 9.87 2.44
CA VAL A 127 3.05 9.41 2.03
C VAL A 127 2.49 8.40 3.02
N LEU A 128 1.26 8.62 3.49
CA LEU A 128 0.48 7.65 4.26
C LEU A 128 -0.56 6.99 3.36
N LYS A 129 -0.55 5.64 3.31
CA LYS A 129 -1.58 4.86 2.65
C LYS A 129 -2.37 4.06 3.70
N VAL A 130 -3.69 4.05 3.57
CA VAL A 130 -4.61 3.43 4.53
C VAL A 130 -5.18 2.14 3.96
N ILE A 131 -4.76 0.99 4.52
CA ILE A 131 -5.26 -0.34 4.15
C ILE A 131 -6.59 -0.55 4.85
N ILE A 132 -7.67 -0.64 4.06
CA ILE A 132 -9.03 -0.80 4.58
C ILE A 132 -9.48 -2.26 4.65
N GLU A 133 -8.76 -3.19 4.05
CA GLU A 133 -9.08 -4.62 3.93
C GLU A 133 -10.45 -4.84 3.23
N ALA A 134 -10.60 -4.22 2.05
CA ALA A 134 -11.86 -4.11 1.32
C ALA A 134 -12.59 -5.43 1.08
N ALA A 135 -11.86 -6.55 0.87
CA ALA A 135 -12.47 -7.87 0.63
C ALA A 135 -13.30 -8.38 1.82
N SER A 136 -13.09 -7.84 3.02
CA SER A 136 -13.83 -8.21 4.23
C SER A 136 -14.98 -7.26 4.55
N LEU A 137 -15.23 -6.23 3.72
CA LEU A 137 -16.17 -5.13 3.98
C LEU A 137 -17.35 -5.16 3.01
N SER A 138 -18.49 -4.65 3.46
CA SER A 138 -19.59 -4.25 2.57
C SER A 138 -19.25 -2.96 1.82
N ASP A 139 -19.98 -2.64 0.75
CA ASP A 139 -19.78 -1.42 -0.03
C ASP A 139 -19.92 -0.15 0.84
N ASP A 140 -20.92 -0.09 1.74
CA ASP A 140 -21.07 1.01 2.69
C ASP A 140 -19.86 1.16 3.63
N GLU A 141 -19.32 0.03 4.14
CA GLU A 141 -18.13 0.03 4.97
C GLU A 141 -16.89 0.50 4.19
N VAL A 142 -16.72 0.09 2.93
CA VAL A 142 -15.65 0.58 2.04
C VAL A 142 -15.74 2.09 1.87
N GLU A 143 -16.93 2.64 1.57
CA GLU A 143 -17.12 4.07 1.43
C GLU A 143 -16.82 4.83 2.73
N ARG A 144 -17.30 4.34 3.88
CA ARG A 144 -17.05 4.94 5.19
C ARG A 144 -15.55 4.94 5.54
N ALA A 145 -14.85 3.84 5.29
CA ALA A 145 -13.40 3.75 5.49
C ALA A 145 -12.64 4.75 4.62
N CYS A 146 -13.01 4.88 3.34
CA CYS A 146 -12.42 5.86 2.44
C CYS A 146 -12.65 7.30 2.91
N ARG A 147 -13.87 7.64 3.36
CA ARG A 147 -14.19 8.97 3.90
C ARG A 147 -13.42 9.26 5.20
N ALA A 148 -13.28 8.26 6.08
CA ALA A 148 -12.48 8.41 7.31
C ALA A 148 -11.00 8.65 7.00
N ALA A 149 -10.43 7.93 6.02
CA ALA A 149 -9.05 8.12 5.58
C ALA A 149 -8.84 9.53 4.99
N GLU A 150 -9.77 10.00 4.15
CA GLU A 150 -9.73 11.35 3.59
C GLU A 150 -9.82 12.43 4.67
N ALA A 151 -10.78 12.30 5.60
CA ALA A 151 -10.97 13.25 6.70
C ALA A 151 -9.74 13.32 7.63
N ALA A 152 -9.00 12.20 7.77
CA ALA A 152 -7.77 12.13 8.55
C ALA A 152 -6.51 12.62 7.80
N GLY A 153 -6.65 13.04 6.53
CA GLY A 153 -5.55 13.60 5.73
C GLY A 153 -4.60 12.55 5.15
N ALA A 154 -5.06 11.30 4.97
CA ALA A 154 -4.29 10.28 4.25
C ALA A 154 -4.02 10.70 2.79
N ASP A 155 -2.98 10.14 2.18
CA ASP A 155 -2.64 10.42 0.80
C ASP A 155 -3.22 9.34 -0.15
N PHE A 156 -3.40 8.12 0.35
CA PHE A 156 -3.96 6.98 -0.39
C PHE A 156 -4.90 6.17 0.49
N VAL A 157 -5.85 5.51 -0.17
CA VAL A 157 -6.53 4.31 0.34
C VAL A 157 -5.99 3.07 -0.38
N LYS A 158 -5.84 1.95 0.35
CA LYS A 158 -5.29 0.69 -0.18
C LYS A 158 -6.27 -0.45 0.10
N THR A 159 -6.46 -1.33 -0.89
CA THR A 159 -7.46 -2.39 -0.79
C THR A 159 -7.17 -3.39 0.32
N SER A 160 -5.95 -3.95 0.40
CA SER A 160 -5.75 -5.20 1.15
C SER A 160 -4.33 -5.34 1.71
N THR A 161 -4.21 -6.12 2.79
CA THR A 161 -2.92 -6.57 3.32
C THR A 161 -2.31 -7.69 2.47
N GLY A 162 -3.14 -8.53 1.87
CA GLY A 162 -2.76 -9.79 1.22
C GLY A 162 -2.58 -10.96 2.20
N PHE A 163 -2.89 -10.75 3.50
CA PHE A 163 -2.80 -11.75 4.57
C PHE A 163 -4.17 -12.17 5.12
N HIS A 164 -5.23 -11.48 4.73
CA HIS A 164 -6.59 -11.81 5.15
C HIS A 164 -7.18 -12.94 4.28
N GLY A 165 -7.96 -13.84 4.91
CA GLY A 165 -8.53 -15.02 4.24
C GLY A 165 -9.58 -14.71 3.18
N ASP A 166 -10.19 -13.51 3.22
CA ASP A 166 -11.29 -13.12 2.33
C ASP A 166 -10.82 -12.66 0.94
N GLY A 167 -9.51 -12.56 0.70
CA GLY A 167 -8.96 -12.28 -0.62
C GLY A 167 -8.14 -10.99 -0.70
N GLY A 168 -7.91 -10.52 -1.92
CA GLY A 168 -7.13 -9.33 -2.26
C GLY A 168 -7.96 -8.27 -2.99
N ALA A 169 -7.31 -7.52 -3.88
CA ALA A 169 -7.97 -6.51 -4.69
C ALA A 169 -9.00 -7.13 -5.65
N SER A 170 -10.16 -6.49 -5.78
CA SER A 170 -11.15 -6.75 -6.82
C SER A 170 -11.40 -5.49 -7.63
N LEU A 171 -11.82 -5.64 -8.89
CA LEU A 171 -12.17 -4.49 -9.74
C LEU A 171 -13.28 -3.66 -9.09
N HIS A 172 -14.32 -4.33 -8.58
CA HIS A 172 -15.43 -3.67 -7.88
C HIS A 172 -14.95 -2.82 -6.71
N ALA A 173 -14.09 -3.36 -5.84
CA ALA A 173 -13.58 -2.59 -4.70
C ALA A 173 -12.73 -1.38 -5.15
N VAL A 174 -11.91 -1.54 -6.18
CA VAL A 174 -11.08 -0.44 -6.72
C VAL A 174 -11.95 0.65 -7.34
N GLU A 175 -12.96 0.30 -8.15
CA GLU A 175 -13.92 1.23 -8.73
C GLU A 175 -14.69 2.01 -7.66
N LEU A 176 -15.19 1.31 -6.62
CA LEU A 176 -15.91 1.92 -5.51
C LEU A 176 -15.04 2.89 -4.71
N MET A 177 -13.81 2.46 -4.39
CA MET A 177 -12.82 3.32 -3.70
C MET A 177 -12.48 4.55 -4.54
N ALA A 178 -12.19 4.36 -5.84
CA ALA A 178 -11.86 5.46 -6.75
C ALA A 178 -13.01 6.45 -6.89
N ALA A 179 -14.26 5.97 -7.03
CA ALA A 179 -15.45 6.80 -7.08
C ALA A 179 -15.64 7.58 -5.76
N THR A 180 -15.43 6.93 -4.62
CA THR A 180 -15.61 7.54 -3.29
C THR A 180 -14.62 8.67 -3.05
N VAL A 181 -13.33 8.44 -3.32
CA VAL A 181 -12.30 9.46 -3.09
C VAL A 181 -12.23 10.50 -4.20
N GLY A 182 -12.78 10.22 -5.39
CA GLY A 182 -12.95 11.19 -6.48
C GLY A 182 -11.66 11.89 -6.91
N GLY A 183 -10.52 11.20 -6.87
CA GLY A 183 -9.20 11.73 -7.23
C GLY A 183 -8.55 12.62 -6.15
N ARG A 184 -9.19 12.83 -4.98
CA ARG A 184 -8.61 13.58 -3.85
C ARG A 184 -7.55 12.76 -3.11
N LEU A 185 -7.69 11.43 -3.09
CA LEU A 185 -6.66 10.48 -2.66
C LEU A 185 -6.28 9.56 -3.82
N GLY A 186 -5.07 9.01 -3.77
CA GLY A 186 -4.71 7.88 -4.62
C GLY A 186 -5.40 6.59 -4.17
N VAL A 187 -5.51 5.63 -5.09
CA VAL A 187 -6.01 4.28 -4.80
C VAL A 187 -4.90 3.27 -5.09
N LYS A 188 -4.54 2.46 -4.08
CA LYS A 188 -3.57 1.37 -4.24
C LYS A 188 -4.31 0.03 -4.24
N ALA A 189 -4.21 -0.70 -5.36
CA ALA A 189 -4.67 -2.09 -5.46
C ALA A 189 -3.56 -3.05 -5.00
N SER A 190 -3.87 -4.01 -4.14
CA SER A 190 -2.92 -5.01 -3.65
C SER A 190 -3.57 -6.33 -3.28
N GLY A 191 -2.80 -7.42 -3.43
CA GLY A 191 -3.26 -8.79 -3.21
C GLY A 191 -3.88 -9.42 -4.45
N GLY A 192 -3.30 -10.54 -4.90
CA GLY A 192 -3.83 -11.35 -6.00
C GLY A 192 -3.44 -10.90 -7.42
N ILE A 193 -2.77 -9.78 -7.61
CA ILE A 193 -2.36 -9.24 -8.92
C ILE A 193 -1.05 -9.93 -9.33
N ARG A 194 -1.05 -10.70 -10.43
CA ARG A 194 0.09 -11.55 -10.81
C ARG A 194 0.48 -11.50 -12.29
N ASP A 195 -0.32 -10.86 -13.12
CA ASP A 195 -0.13 -10.76 -14.58
C ASP A 195 -0.48 -9.36 -15.08
N TRP A 196 -0.08 -9.09 -16.33
CA TRP A 196 -0.26 -7.79 -16.97
C TRP A 196 -1.74 -7.42 -17.12
N ALA A 197 -2.57 -8.37 -17.56
CA ALA A 197 -3.98 -8.11 -17.81
C ALA A 197 -4.71 -7.72 -16.52
N THR A 198 -4.43 -8.41 -15.41
CA THR A 198 -5.00 -8.07 -14.09
C THR A 198 -4.47 -6.70 -13.62
N ALA A 199 -3.17 -6.42 -13.79
CA ALA A 199 -2.59 -5.15 -13.36
C ALA A 199 -3.19 -3.95 -14.11
N THR A 200 -3.31 -4.05 -15.44
CA THR A 200 -3.90 -3.00 -16.28
C THR A 200 -5.39 -2.82 -15.99
N ALA A 201 -6.13 -3.90 -15.78
CA ALA A 201 -7.54 -3.81 -15.38
C ALA A 201 -7.73 -3.08 -14.05
N MET A 202 -6.83 -3.27 -13.05
CA MET A 202 -6.87 -2.51 -11.80
C MET A 202 -6.61 -1.01 -12.04
N VAL A 203 -5.68 -0.66 -12.93
CA VAL A 203 -5.42 0.74 -13.29
C VAL A 203 -6.63 1.36 -14.01
N GLU A 204 -7.24 0.63 -14.94
CA GLU A 204 -8.47 1.07 -15.63
C GLU A 204 -9.65 1.25 -14.66
N ALA A 205 -9.75 0.42 -13.62
CA ALA A 205 -10.72 0.56 -12.53
C ALA A 205 -10.46 1.77 -11.61
N GLY A 206 -9.32 2.47 -11.76
CA GLY A 206 -8.99 3.68 -11.03
C GLY A 206 -7.84 3.55 -10.04
N ALA A 207 -7.11 2.42 -10.00
CA ALA A 207 -5.90 2.33 -9.21
C ALA A 207 -4.80 3.22 -9.79
N THR A 208 -4.14 3.97 -8.91
CA THR A 208 -2.98 4.82 -9.25
C THR A 208 -1.67 4.25 -8.70
N ARG A 209 -1.75 3.15 -7.95
CA ARG A 209 -0.62 2.40 -7.38
C ARG A 209 -0.98 0.91 -7.31
N LEU A 210 0.01 0.05 -7.49
CA LEU A 210 -0.11 -1.41 -7.43
C LEU A 210 0.87 -1.99 -6.40
N GLY A 211 0.36 -2.72 -5.40
CA GLY A 211 1.20 -3.44 -4.44
C GLY A 211 1.33 -4.91 -4.84
N VAL A 212 2.47 -5.30 -5.40
CA VAL A 212 2.65 -6.62 -6.01
C VAL A 212 4.01 -7.24 -5.67
N SER A 213 4.05 -8.57 -5.55
CA SER A 213 5.28 -9.35 -5.40
C SER A 213 5.76 -9.98 -6.72
N ALA A 214 4.90 -10.00 -7.75
CA ALA A 214 5.17 -10.62 -9.05
C ALA A 214 5.54 -9.58 -10.12
N SER A 215 6.25 -8.50 -9.74
CA SER A 215 6.50 -7.35 -10.62
C SER A 215 7.14 -7.73 -11.94
N ARG A 216 8.13 -8.63 -11.94
CA ARG A 216 8.79 -9.10 -13.16
C ARG A 216 7.78 -9.80 -14.09
N ALA A 217 7.03 -10.77 -13.59
CA ALA A 217 6.04 -11.51 -14.39
C ALA A 217 4.96 -10.57 -14.98
N ILE A 218 4.53 -9.56 -14.20
CA ILE A 218 3.58 -8.55 -14.67
C ILE A 218 4.20 -7.76 -15.82
N LEU A 219 5.39 -7.20 -15.64
CA LEU A 219 6.02 -6.31 -16.61
C LEU A 219 6.50 -7.04 -17.88
N ASP A 220 6.92 -8.31 -17.76
CA ASP A 220 7.29 -9.12 -18.92
C ASP A 220 6.05 -9.48 -19.76
N GLY A 221 4.87 -9.53 -19.16
CA GLY A 221 3.59 -9.72 -19.87
C GLY A 221 3.14 -8.54 -20.72
N ALA A 222 3.79 -7.36 -20.59
CA ALA A 222 3.52 -6.20 -21.44
C ALA A 222 3.99 -6.37 -22.89
N GLU A 223 4.87 -7.32 -23.15
CA GLU A 223 5.51 -7.58 -24.45
C GLU A 223 4.81 -8.71 -25.24
N ALA A 224 3.79 -9.34 -24.66
CA ALA A 224 3.01 -10.41 -25.25
C ALA A 224 1.68 -9.92 -25.83
#